data_2bd8095b93dcb263eebc6f970ff0f27b
#
_entry.id   2bd8095b93dcb263eebc6f970ff0f27b
#
_cell.length_a   1.000
_cell.length_b   1.000
_cell.length_c   1.000
_cell.angle_alpha   90.00
_cell.angle_beta   90.00
_cell.angle_gamma   90.00
#
_symmetry.space_group_name_H-M   'P 1'
#
loop_
_entity.id
_entity.type
_entity.pdbx_description
1 polymer ?
#
loop_
_entity_poly.entity_id
_entity_poly.type
_entity_poly.pdbx_seq_one_letter_code
_entity_poly.pdbx_strand_id
1 'polypeptide(L)' 'MKPKLEYDAAADAAYIRFSTEPVLETEEVSKGIMLDYDRDGRIVGLEVLNARANLPAAALEDAA' A
#
# COMPACT_ATOMS: atom_id res chain seq x y z
N MET A 1 9.33 2.96 13.46
CA MET A 1 9.23 3.44 12.06
C MET A 1 7.83 3.97 11.81
N LYS A 2 7.72 5.10 11.15
CA LYS A 2 6.41 5.63 10.77
C LYS A 2 6.00 5.04 9.42
N PRO A 3 4.74 4.65 9.25
CA PRO A 3 4.25 4.27 7.94
C PRO A 3 4.42 5.42 6.95
N LYS A 4 4.78 5.07 5.74
CA LYS A 4 4.99 6.06 4.68
C LYS A 4 4.24 5.64 3.43
N LEU A 5 3.48 6.57 2.87
CA LEU A 5 2.78 6.34 1.61
C LEU A 5 3.72 6.71 0.45
N GLU A 6 3.86 5.77 -0.48
CA GLU A 6 4.59 6.00 -1.72
C GLU A 6 3.58 5.93 -2.87
N TYR A 7 3.65 6.89 -3.78
CA TYR A 7 2.70 6.95 -4.89
C TYR A 7 3.43 6.92 -6.23
N ASP A 8 3.03 5.97 -7.07
CA ASP A 8 3.51 5.87 -8.45
C ASP A 8 2.42 6.42 -9.37
N ALA A 9 2.61 7.65 -9.84
CA ALA A 9 1.62 8.33 -10.66
C ALA A 9 1.40 7.65 -12.01
N ALA A 10 2.44 7.05 -12.58
CA ALA A 10 2.32 6.40 -13.88
C ALA A 10 1.43 5.16 -13.79
N ALA A 11 1.52 4.42 -12.70
CA ALA A 11 0.71 3.23 -12.48
C ALA A 11 -0.59 3.54 -11.73
N ASP A 12 -0.72 4.73 -11.20
CA ASP A 12 -1.83 5.13 -10.31
C ASP A 12 -1.97 4.13 -9.16
N ALA A 13 -0.84 3.78 -8.55
CA ALA A 13 -0.77 2.83 -7.46
C ALA A 13 -0.08 3.45 -6.26
N ALA A 14 -0.65 3.25 -5.08
CA ALA A 14 -0.08 3.74 -3.84
C ALA A 14 0.30 2.55 -2.96
N TYR A 15 1.36 2.70 -2.18
CA TYR A 15 1.83 1.67 -1.27
C TYR A 15 2.17 2.28 0.08
N ILE A 16 1.68 1.65 1.15
CA ILE A 16 2.02 2.04 2.50
C ILE A 16 2.79 0.88 3.12
N ARG A 17 4.03 1.15 3.52
CA ARG A 17 4.86 0.13 4.14
C ARG A 17 4.87 0.32 5.65
N PHE A 18 4.51 -0.73 6.38
CA PHE A 18 4.48 -0.72 7.83
C PHE A 18 5.75 -1.30 8.44
N SER A 19 6.48 -2.12 7.69
CA SER A 19 7.63 -2.84 8.21
C SER A 19 8.62 -3.13 7.09
N THR A 20 9.89 -3.37 7.45
CA THR A 20 10.92 -3.78 6.50
C THR A 20 10.99 -5.30 6.34
N GLU A 21 10.16 -6.04 7.07
CA GLU A 21 10.14 -7.50 6.94
C GLU A 21 9.75 -7.92 5.53
N PRO A 22 10.35 -9.00 5.00
CA PRO A 22 10.01 -9.48 3.67
C PRO A 22 8.55 -9.92 3.56
N VAL A 23 7.95 -9.66 2.41
CA VAL A 23 6.58 -10.10 2.13
C VAL A 23 6.61 -11.58 1.78
N LEU A 24 5.81 -12.37 2.48
CA LEU A 24 5.64 -13.79 2.16
C LEU A 24 4.37 -14.03 1.35
N GLU A 25 3.28 -13.39 1.73
CA GLU A 25 1.99 -13.56 1.07
C GLU A 25 1.33 -12.22 0.83
N THR A 26 0.53 -12.15 -0.25
CA THR A 26 -0.28 -10.98 -0.57
C THR A 26 -1.71 -11.44 -0.78
N GLU A 27 -2.65 -10.73 -0.19
CA GLU A 27 -4.06 -11.05 -0.30
C GLU A 27 -4.84 -9.84 -0.80
N GLU A 28 -5.66 -10.04 -1.84
CA GLU A 28 -6.57 -8.99 -2.28
C GLU A 28 -7.80 -9.01 -1.37
N VAL A 29 -7.91 -8.01 -0.50
CA VAL A 29 -8.98 -7.96 0.50
C VAL A 29 -10.22 -7.24 -0.01
N SER A 30 -10.06 -6.46 -1.06
CA SER A 30 -11.15 -5.76 -1.75
C SER A 30 -10.63 -5.45 -3.14
N LYS A 31 -11.51 -5.12 -4.06
CA LYS A 31 -11.07 -4.84 -5.43
C LYS A 31 -10.02 -3.72 -5.44
N GLY A 32 -8.82 -4.06 -5.88
CA GLY A 32 -7.72 -3.11 -5.96
C GLY A 32 -7.03 -2.79 -4.65
N ILE A 33 -7.38 -3.46 -3.55
CA ILE A 33 -6.76 -3.25 -2.25
C ILE A 33 -6.13 -4.56 -1.81
N MET A 34 -4.79 -4.55 -1.60
CA MET A 34 -4.06 -5.76 -1.25
C MET A 34 -3.27 -5.55 0.04
N LEU A 35 -3.28 -6.57 0.88
CA LEU A 35 -2.47 -6.59 2.09
C LEU A 35 -1.30 -7.55 1.89
N ASP A 36 -0.11 -7.12 2.32
CA ASP A 36 1.08 -7.94 2.31
C ASP A 36 1.37 -8.42 3.72
N TYR A 37 1.68 -9.70 3.86
CA TYR A 37 1.94 -10.34 5.14
C TYR A 37 3.34 -10.93 5.20
N ASP A 38 3.93 -10.92 6.39
CA ASP A 38 5.20 -11.59 6.63
C ASP A 38 4.97 -13.07 6.97
N ARG A 39 6.07 -13.76 7.34
CA ARG A 39 6.02 -15.19 7.66
C ARG A 39 5.20 -15.50 8.91
N ASP A 40 5.00 -14.50 9.77
CA ASP A 40 4.22 -14.65 10.99
C ASP A 40 2.76 -14.25 10.81
N GLY A 41 2.36 -13.90 9.58
CA GLY A 41 1.00 -13.51 9.28
C GLY A 41 0.66 -12.09 9.67
N ARG A 42 1.67 -11.26 9.94
CA ARG A 42 1.46 -9.86 10.30
C ARG A 42 1.51 -8.98 9.05
N ILE A 43 0.74 -7.90 9.08
CA ILE A 43 0.66 -6.99 7.94
C ILE A 43 1.92 -6.14 7.86
N VAL A 44 2.62 -6.22 6.72
CA VAL A 44 3.82 -5.42 6.49
C VAL A 44 3.62 -4.33 5.46
N GLY A 45 2.53 -4.38 4.69
CA GLY A 45 2.25 -3.36 3.70
C GLY A 45 0.84 -3.41 3.18
N LEU A 46 0.43 -2.32 2.53
CA LEU A 46 -0.88 -2.18 1.91
C LEU A 46 -0.69 -1.54 0.53
N GLU A 47 -1.25 -2.16 -0.50
CA GLU A 47 -1.22 -1.61 -1.85
C GLU A 47 -2.62 -1.19 -2.28
N VAL A 48 -2.73 0.00 -2.89
CA VAL A 48 -3.99 0.52 -3.40
C VAL A 48 -3.83 0.81 -4.88
N LEU A 49 -4.53 0.02 -5.70
CA LEU A 49 -4.60 0.27 -7.14
C LEU A 49 -5.72 1.27 -7.42
N ASN A 50 -5.63 1.98 -8.54
CA ASN A 50 -6.56 3.06 -8.87
C ASN A 50 -6.60 4.07 -7.72
N ALA A 51 -5.41 4.47 -7.28
CA ALA A 51 -5.27 5.26 -6.06
C ALA A 51 -6.04 6.58 -6.10
N ARG A 52 -6.11 7.23 -7.27
CA ARG A 52 -6.84 8.49 -7.40
C ARG A 52 -8.33 8.32 -7.10
N ALA A 53 -8.89 7.15 -7.43
CA ALA A 53 -10.29 6.88 -7.19
C ALA A 53 -10.57 6.44 -5.75
N ASN A 54 -9.57 5.86 -5.08
CA ASN A 54 -9.75 5.19 -3.80
C ASN A 54 -9.17 5.93 -2.60
N LEU A 55 -8.34 6.93 -2.83
CA LEU A 55 -7.71 7.70 -1.77
C LEU A 55 -8.02 9.19 -1.92
N PRO A 56 -8.07 9.93 -0.81
CA PRO A 56 -8.21 11.38 -0.90
C PRO A 56 -7.02 11.99 -1.65
N ALA A 57 -7.30 13.02 -2.44
CA ALA A 57 -6.25 13.70 -3.21
C ALA A 57 -5.12 14.20 -2.30
N ALA A 58 -5.47 14.67 -1.11
CA ALA A 58 -4.47 15.18 -0.16
C ALA A 58 -3.45 14.12 0.22
N ALA A 59 -3.86 12.85 0.31
CA ALA A 59 -2.94 11.75 0.65
C ALA A 59 -1.91 11.55 -0.46
N LEU A 60 -2.33 11.67 -1.72
CA LEU A 60 -1.46 11.48 -2.86
C LEU A 60 -0.53 12.67 -3.08
N GLU A 61 -0.99 13.88 -2.79
CA GLU A 61 -0.17 15.07 -2.91
C GLU A 61 1.00 15.03 -1.95
N ASP A 62 0.78 14.58 -0.73
CA ASP A 62 1.84 14.49 0.27
C ASP A 62 2.87 13.41 -0.07
N ALA A 63 2.48 12.44 -0.87
CA ALA A 63 3.36 11.33 -1.25
C ALA A 63 4.13 11.58 -2.54
N ALA A 64 3.77 12.62 -3.28
CA ALA A 64 4.36 12.91 -4.58
C ALA A 64 5.79 13.45 -4.50
#